data_bcd92a029112de449dadf9ccab31004c
#
_entry.id   bcd92a029112de449dadf9ccab31004c
#
_cell.length_a   1.000
_cell.length_b   1.000
_cell.length_c   1.000
_cell.angle_alpha   90.00
_cell.angle_beta   90.00
_cell.angle_gamma   90.00
#
_symmetry.space_group_name_H-M   'P 1'
#
loop_
_entity.id
_entity.type
_entity.pdbx_description
1 polymer ?
#
loop_
_entity_poly.entity_id
_entity_poly.type
_entity_poly.pdbx_seq_one_letter_code
_entity_poly.pdbx_strand_id
1 'polypeptide(L)'
;MDKISKMIIGTNNAGKYGEICDLLPQHIKKYSPKEFNIKTPEETGKTFEENSFIKASYFSKKTNLICLSDDSGLEVELLKGEPGIYSSRWSDKKDNFDSAIKKIYEKMDNLKKDWTNDNAAKFICC
;
A
#
# COMPACT_ATOMS: atom_id res chain seq x y z
N MET A 1 -9.17 1.74 30.44
CA MET A 1 -8.86 1.83 28.99
C MET A 1 -9.91 1.02 28.25
N ASP A 2 -10.69 1.68 27.42
CA ASP A 2 -11.72 0.99 26.65
C ASP A 2 -11.07 0.08 25.61
N LYS A 3 -11.48 -1.18 25.60
CA LYS A 3 -10.98 -2.13 24.61
C LYS A 3 -11.54 -1.79 23.23
N ILE A 4 -10.68 -1.78 22.22
CA ILE A 4 -11.10 -1.63 20.83
C ILE A 4 -12.00 -2.82 20.47
N SER A 5 -13.26 -2.54 20.15
CA SER A 5 -14.27 -3.56 19.79
C SER A 5 -14.61 -3.56 18.30
N LYS A 6 -14.32 -2.46 17.60
CA LYS A 6 -14.59 -2.29 16.17
C LYS A 6 -13.60 -1.32 15.53
N MET A 7 -13.24 -1.58 14.27
CA MET A 7 -12.38 -0.71 13.49
C MET A 7 -12.66 -0.84 11.99
N ILE A 8 -12.22 0.16 11.23
CA ILE A 8 -12.17 0.06 9.78
C ILE A 8 -10.73 -0.22 9.32
N ILE A 9 -10.58 -1.16 8.40
CA ILE A 9 -9.33 -1.43 7.72
C ILE A 9 -9.30 -0.55 6.46
N GLY A 10 -8.44 0.47 6.48
CA GLY A 10 -8.43 1.55 5.50
C GLY A 10 -7.78 1.17 4.16
N THR A 11 -8.33 0.16 3.51
CA THR A 11 -7.91 -0.26 2.17
C THR A 11 -9.09 -0.74 1.35
N ASN A 12 -9.08 -0.42 0.04
CA ASN A 12 -10.00 -1.00 -0.94
C ASN A 12 -9.39 -2.17 -1.71
N ASN A 13 -8.16 -2.59 -1.35
CA ASN A 13 -7.53 -3.79 -1.88
C ASN A 13 -7.99 -5.01 -1.06
N ALA A 14 -8.73 -5.92 -1.71
CA ALA A 14 -9.31 -7.09 -1.04
C ALA A 14 -8.26 -8.05 -0.46
N GLY A 15 -7.11 -8.20 -1.12
CA GLY A 15 -5.99 -9.01 -0.62
C GLY A 15 -5.41 -8.44 0.67
N LYS A 16 -5.07 -7.17 0.68
CA LYS A 16 -4.58 -6.48 1.90
C LYS A 16 -5.59 -6.51 3.03
N TYR A 17 -6.87 -6.30 2.72
CA TYR A 17 -7.93 -6.37 3.70
C TYR A 17 -7.96 -7.73 4.40
N GLY A 18 -7.93 -8.82 3.63
CA GLY A 18 -7.91 -10.18 4.17
C GLY A 18 -6.69 -10.44 5.04
N GLU A 19 -5.50 -10.12 4.55
CA GLU A 19 -4.24 -10.30 5.28
C GLU A 19 -4.22 -9.53 6.61
N ILE A 20 -4.66 -8.28 6.62
CA ILE A 20 -4.71 -7.47 7.84
C ILE A 20 -5.75 -8.04 8.81
N CYS A 21 -6.92 -8.45 8.31
CA CYS A 21 -7.96 -9.05 9.15
C CYS A 21 -7.48 -10.32 9.86
N ASP A 22 -6.68 -11.16 9.17
CA ASP A 22 -6.14 -12.40 9.73
C ASP A 22 -5.12 -12.16 10.86
N LEU A 23 -4.43 -11.02 10.82
CA LEU A 23 -3.46 -10.63 11.85
C LEU A 23 -4.11 -10.01 13.09
N LEU A 24 -5.35 -9.56 13.00
CA LEU A 24 -6.05 -8.86 14.08
C LEU A 24 -6.87 -9.83 14.95
N PRO A 25 -7.01 -9.54 16.27
CA PRO A 25 -7.82 -10.36 17.16
C PRO A 25 -9.25 -10.56 16.65
N GLN A 26 -9.78 -11.77 16.80
CA GLN A 26 -11.12 -12.14 16.30
C GLN A 26 -12.26 -11.35 16.95
N HIS A 27 -12.10 -10.92 18.20
CA HIS A 27 -13.13 -10.17 18.93
C HIS A 27 -13.32 -8.74 18.39
N ILE A 28 -12.38 -8.23 17.58
CA ILE A 28 -12.51 -6.91 16.96
C ILE A 28 -13.35 -7.05 15.68
N LYS A 29 -14.47 -6.33 15.62
CA LYS A 29 -15.26 -6.24 14.40
C LYS A 29 -14.55 -5.36 13.37
N LYS A 30 -14.22 -5.92 12.20
CA LYS A 30 -13.51 -5.27 11.11
C LYS A 30 -14.51 -4.85 10.03
N TYR A 31 -14.35 -3.64 9.54
CA TYR A 31 -15.13 -3.09 8.42
C TYR A 31 -14.20 -2.73 7.27
N SER A 32 -14.70 -2.85 6.05
CA SER A 32 -14.03 -2.34 4.86
C SER A 32 -14.63 -1.01 4.41
N PRO A 33 -13.87 -0.15 3.70
CA PRO A 33 -14.42 1.07 3.11
C PRO A 33 -15.57 0.81 2.12
N LYS A 34 -15.57 -0.37 1.49
CA LYS A 34 -16.63 -0.78 0.55
C LYS A 34 -17.99 -0.89 1.22
N GLU A 35 -18.05 -1.33 2.48
CA GLU A 35 -19.30 -1.44 3.24
C GLU A 35 -19.95 -0.07 3.50
N PHE A 36 -19.15 1.00 3.47
CA PHE A 36 -19.59 2.40 3.61
C PHE A 36 -19.67 3.13 2.28
N ASN A 37 -19.38 2.45 1.16
CA ASN A 37 -19.31 3.04 -0.18
C ASN A 37 -18.31 4.22 -0.26
N ILE A 38 -17.18 4.09 0.42
CA ILE A 38 -16.12 5.10 0.48
C ILE A 38 -14.98 4.71 -0.44
N LYS A 39 -14.62 5.62 -1.36
CA LYS A 39 -13.45 5.46 -2.24
C LYS A 39 -12.17 5.79 -1.49
N THR A 40 -11.06 5.21 -1.94
CA THR A 40 -9.73 5.56 -1.44
C THR A 40 -9.42 7.02 -1.76
N PRO A 41 -8.91 7.80 -0.78
CA PRO A 41 -8.46 9.16 -1.04
C PRO A 41 -7.22 9.17 -1.94
N GLU A 42 -6.95 10.30 -2.57
CA GLU A 42 -5.71 10.52 -3.29
C GLU A 42 -4.51 10.50 -2.32
N GLU A 43 -3.50 9.73 -2.65
CA GLU A 43 -2.27 9.62 -1.87
C GLU A 43 -1.27 10.68 -2.35
N THR A 44 -1.29 11.83 -1.71
CA THR A 44 -0.47 13.00 -2.06
C THR A 44 0.80 13.13 -1.23
N GLY A 45 1.05 12.19 -0.34
CA GLY A 45 2.24 12.15 0.51
C GLY A 45 3.52 11.87 -0.28
N LYS A 46 4.64 12.21 0.32
CA LYS A 46 5.98 11.99 -0.21
C LYS A 46 6.67 10.76 0.39
N THR A 47 6.07 10.16 1.40
CA THR A 47 6.56 8.97 2.10
C THR A 47 5.44 7.96 2.28
N PHE A 48 5.81 6.70 2.53
CA PHE A 48 4.84 5.66 2.90
C PHE A 48 4.06 6.02 4.16
N GLU A 49 4.73 6.59 5.16
CA GLU A 49 4.08 7.03 6.40
C GLU A 49 3.02 8.10 6.14
N GLU A 50 3.35 9.11 5.35
CA GLU A 50 2.40 10.18 5.00
C GLU A 50 1.17 9.62 4.27
N ASN A 51 1.36 8.72 3.31
CA ASN A 51 0.27 8.12 2.55
C ASN A 51 -0.60 7.20 3.42
N SER A 52 -0.01 6.38 4.29
CA SER A 52 -0.78 5.56 5.23
C SER A 52 -1.58 6.43 6.20
N PHE A 53 -1.00 7.53 6.69
CA PHE A 53 -1.69 8.48 7.56
C PHE A 53 -2.85 9.21 6.85
N ILE A 54 -2.66 9.62 5.59
CA ILE A 54 -3.74 10.23 4.77
C ILE A 54 -4.92 9.28 4.69
N LYS A 55 -4.70 8.01 4.37
CA LYS A 55 -5.75 6.99 4.29
C LYS A 55 -6.42 6.76 5.64
N ALA A 56 -5.64 6.54 6.69
CA ALA A 56 -6.17 6.29 8.03
C ALA A 56 -7.04 7.45 8.52
N SER A 57 -6.55 8.69 8.38
CA SER A 57 -7.27 9.89 8.78
C SER A 57 -8.57 10.09 7.99
N TYR A 58 -8.51 9.86 6.67
CA TYR A 58 -9.66 10.02 5.80
C TYR A 58 -10.79 9.03 6.15
N PHE A 59 -10.48 7.75 6.23
CA PHE A 59 -11.48 6.73 6.54
C PHE A 59 -12.02 6.86 7.97
N SER A 60 -11.16 7.20 8.94
CA SER A 60 -11.59 7.44 10.31
C SER A 60 -12.58 8.60 10.41
N LYS A 61 -12.29 9.72 9.75
CA LYS A 61 -13.20 10.88 9.70
C LYS A 61 -14.53 10.57 9.03
N LYS A 62 -14.52 9.77 7.98
CA LYS A 62 -15.74 9.39 7.23
C LYS A 62 -16.64 8.41 7.98
N THR A 63 -16.07 7.56 8.82
CA THR A 63 -16.80 6.47 9.49
C THR A 63 -16.98 6.67 10.99
N ASN A 64 -16.25 7.61 11.57
CA ASN A 64 -16.12 7.78 13.02
C ASN A 64 -15.65 6.50 13.75
N LEU A 65 -14.85 5.68 13.06
CA LEU A 65 -14.22 4.48 13.59
C LEU A 65 -12.70 4.67 13.70
N ILE A 66 -12.07 3.94 14.61
CA ILE A 66 -10.63 3.76 14.59
C ILE A 66 -10.26 3.12 13.24
N CYS A 67 -9.25 3.66 12.56
CA CYS A 67 -8.78 3.15 11.28
C CYS A 67 -7.36 2.63 11.39
N LEU A 68 -7.14 1.45 10.84
CA LEU A 68 -5.81 0.91 10.53
C LEU A 68 -5.63 0.96 9.03
N SER A 69 -4.56 1.59 8.56
CA SER A 69 -4.22 1.67 7.14
C SER A 69 -2.74 1.40 6.93
N ASP A 70 -2.38 0.99 5.73
CA ASP A 70 -1.00 0.78 5.30
C ASP A 70 -0.71 1.54 4.00
N ASP A 71 0.57 1.78 3.74
CA ASP A 71 1.10 2.06 2.42
C ASP A 71 2.33 1.19 2.19
N SER A 72 2.42 0.58 1.01
CA SER A 72 3.44 -0.42 0.71
C SER A 72 3.99 -0.24 -0.71
N GLY A 73 5.24 -0.60 -0.90
CA GLY A 73 5.86 -0.54 -2.21
C GLY A 73 7.24 -1.16 -2.26
N LEU A 74 7.76 -1.28 -3.49
CA LEU A 74 9.08 -1.80 -3.80
C LEU A 74 10.05 -0.64 -4.02
N GLU A 75 11.17 -0.66 -3.35
CA GLU A 75 12.30 0.23 -3.62
C GLU A 75 13.45 -0.56 -4.24
N VAL A 76 13.88 -0.16 -5.43
CA VAL A 76 15.01 -0.76 -6.14
C VAL A 76 16.20 0.19 -6.03
N GLU A 77 17.32 -0.29 -5.48
CA GLU A 77 18.49 0.54 -5.18
C GLU A 77 19.09 1.17 -6.44
N LEU A 78 19.26 0.38 -7.51
CA LEU A 78 19.76 0.88 -8.79
C LEU A 78 18.91 2.01 -9.39
N LEU A 79 17.60 2.01 -9.09
CA LEU A 79 16.65 3.03 -9.51
C LEU A 79 16.47 4.15 -8.46
N LYS A 80 17.40 4.27 -7.51
CA LYS A 80 17.38 5.27 -6.44
C LYS A 80 16.08 5.26 -5.61
N GLY A 81 15.55 4.05 -5.37
CA GLY A 81 14.33 3.83 -4.59
C GLY A 81 13.03 3.81 -5.39
N GLU A 82 13.07 4.03 -6.71
CA GLU A 82 11.88 3.84 -7.53
C GLU A 82 11.50 2.34 -7.65
N PRO A 83 10.21 1.99 -7.82
CA PRO A 83 9.03 2.84 -7.87
C PRO A 83 8.58 3.43 -6.53
N GLY A 84 9.01 2.88 -5.38
CA GLY A 84 8.73 3.39 -4.05
C GLY A 84 7.23 3.59 -3.80
N ILE A 85 6.84 4.78 -3.35
CA ILE A 85 5.43 5.13 -3.10
C ILE A 85 4.54 5.07 -4.35
N TYR A 86 5.13 5.03 -5.55
CA TYR A 86 4.42 4.94 -6.83
C TYR A 86 4.29 3.50 -7.36
N SER A 87 4.63 2.49 -6.55
CA SER A 87 4.65 1.08 -6.98
C SER A 87 3.36 0.62 -7.65
N SER A 88 2.21 0.93 -7.06
CA SER A 88 0.91 0.58 -7.64
C SER A 88 0.55 1.38 -8.89
N ARG A 89 1.09 2.60 -9.01
CA ARG A 89 0.83 3.51 -10.14
C ARG A 89 1.64 3.17 -11.38
N TRP A 90 2.68 2.35 -11.25
CA TRP A 90 3.46 1.85 -12.40
C TRP A 90 2.76 0.72 -13.13
N SER A 91 1.73 0.14 -12.53
CA SER A 91 0.88 -0.86 -13.16
C SER A 91 -0.20 -0.22 -14.02
N ASP A 92 -0.40 -0.74 -15.22
CA ASP A 92 -1.46 -0.28 -16.15
C ASP A 92 -2.84 -0.82 -15.77
N LYS A 93 -2.88 -1.90 -14.98
CA LYS A 93 -4.11 -2.57 -14.56
C LYS A 93 -4.13 -2.77 -13.05
N LYS A 94 -5.29 -2.53 -12.46
CA LYS A 94 -5.54 -2.85 -11.06
C LYS A 94 -5.29 -4.34 -10.81
N ASP A 95 -4.55 -4.63 -9.74
CA ASP A 95 -4.22 -5.99 -9.27
C ASP A 95 -3.40 -6.85 -10.27
N ASN A 96 -2.80 -6.23 -11.30
CA ASN A 96 -1.87 -6.88 -12.21
C ASN A 96 -0.56 -6.06 -12.29
N PHE A 97 0.50 -6.59 -11.69
CA PHE A 97 1.80 -5.94 -11.61
C PHE A 97 2.75 -6.26 -12.77
N ASP A 98 2.35 -7.06 -13.75
CA ASP A 98 3.25 -7.48 -14.85
C ASP A 98 3.83 -6.29 -15.61
N SER A 99 3.00 -5.29 -15.91
CA SER A 99 3.46 -4.07 -16.59
C SER A 99 4.41 -3.23 -15.73
N ALA A 100 4.18 -3.17 -14.42
CA ALA A 100 5.08 -2.50 -13.50
C ALA A 100 6.43 -3.21 -13.39
N ILE A 101 6.43 -4.54 -13.29
CA ILE A 101 7.64 -5.36 -13.26
C ILE A 101 8.44 -5.18 -14.56
N LYS A 102 7.78 -5.23 -15.70
CA LYS A 102 8.42 -5.00 -17.00
C LYS A 102 9.08 -3.62 -17.07
N LYS A 103 8.40 -2.58 -16.61
CA LYS A 103 8.93 -1.21 -16.56
C LYS A 103 10.17 -1.09 -15.67
N ILE A 104 10.20 -1.82 -14.53
CA ILE A 104 11.37 -1.88 -13.66
C ILE A 104 12.56 -2.47 -14.42
N TYR A 105 12.40 -3.62 -15.07
CA TYR A 105 13.45 -4.25 -15.86
C TYR A 105 13.96 -3.34 -16.98
N GLU A 106 13.06 -2.73 -17.75
CA GLU A 106 13.42 -1.80 -18.82
C GLU A 106 14.24 -0.61 -18.30
N LYS A 107 13.86 -0.04 -17.16
CA LYS A 107 14.63 1.05 -16.53
C LYS A 107 16.01 0.58 -16.04
N MET A 108 16.10 -0.60 -15.46
CA MET A 108 17.38 -1.17 -15.02
C MET A 108 18.29 -1.44 -16.20
N ASP A 109 17.78 -2.03 -17.28
CA ASP A 109 18.54 -2.30 -18.51
C ASP A 109 19.06 -1.02 -19.16
N ASN A 110 18.28 0.05 -19.14
CA ASN A 110 18.67 1.36 -19.68
C ASN A 110 19.79 2.03 -18.87
N LEU A 111 19.84 1.79 -17.55
CA LEU A 111 20.88 2.34 -16.68
C LEU A 111 22.16 1.51 -16.71
N LYS A 112 22.03 0.20 -16.74
CA LYS A 112 23.16 -0.73 -16.65
C LYS A 112 22.79 -2.06 -17.31
N LYS A 113 23.41 -2.37 -18.45
CA LYS A 113 23.11 -3.61 -19.19
C LYS A 113 23.39 -4.90 -18.42
N ASP A 114 24.36 -4.88 -17.51
CA ASP A 114 24.70 -5.99 -16.62
C ASP A 114 24.36 -5.63 -15.16
N TRP A 115 23.07 -5.58 -14.85
CA TRP A 115 22.60 -5.27 -13.51
C TRP A 115 22.41 -6.51 -12.61
N THR A 116 22.72 -7.70 -13.10
CA THR A 116 22.55 -8.95 -12.34
C THR A 116 23.30 -8.99 -11.02
N ASN A 117 24.42 -8.27 -10.92
CA ASN A 117 25.19 -8.09 -9.69
C ASN A 117 24.80 -6.82 -8.89
N ASP A 118 23.79 -6.06 -9.35
CA ASP A 118 23.36 -4.78 -8.80
C ASP A 118 21.82 -4.73 -8.74
N ASN A 119 21.26 -5.73 -8.11
CA ASN A 119 19.82 -6.01 -8.11
C ASN A 119 19.19 -5.90 -6.72
N ALA A 120 19.84 -5.18 -5.80
CA ALA A 120 19.33 -5.01 -4.46
C ALA A 120 17.99 -4.24 -4.47
N ALA A 121 17.02 -4.79 -3.77
CA ALA A 121 15.70 -4.19 -3.61
C ALA A 121 15.12 -4.55 -2.24
N LYS A 122 14.18 -3.75 -1.78
CA LYS A 122 13.43 -4.02 -0.55
C LYS A 122 11.96 -3.70 -0.74
N PHE A 123 11.12 -4.48 -0.10
CA PHE A 123 9.70 -4.18 0.01
C PHE A 123 9.44 -3.46 1.33
N ILE A 124 8.76 -2.32 1.25
CA ILE A 124 8.40 -1.48 2.41
C ILE A 124 6.91 -1.65 2.67
N CYS A 125 6.55 -1.82 3.93
CA CYS A 125 5.18 -1.75 4.41
C CYS A 125 5.14 -0.84 5.64
N CYS A 126 4.34 0.21 5.58
CA CYS A 126 4.19 1.19 6.64
C CYS A 126 2.73 1.31 7.10
#